data_a8651ca56cf452bd71d5294854cc0875
#
_entry.id   a8651ca56cf452bd71d5294854cc0875
#
_cell.length_a   1.000
_cell.length_b   1.000
_cell.length_c   1.000
_cell.angle_alpha   90.00
_cell.angle_beta   90.00
_cell.angle_gamma   90.00
#
_symmetry.space_group_name_H-M   'P 1'
#
loop_
_entity.id
_entity.type
_entity.pdbx_description
1 polymer ?
#
loop_
_entity_poly.entity_id
_entity_poly.type
_entity_poly.pdbx_seq_one_letter_code
_entity_poly.pdbx_strand_id
1 'polypeptide(L)'
;MIGLAVSFPGGRYHATPWGRHVNEAAPEWPPSPWRILRTFVATWKRKLDNDTGCAPQIVKDLMRKLAAPPLFVLPPASLGHTRHFMPWFKKGPTDRTLIFDGFVALDKNHPVICLWPELELDQQESDVVDKIISNVVFLGRSESWTEARVLIHEEAAMAFDNVNCMPVIDNYDKSKFDTVRVLCADPVTAFENSYTPKHTSIEGRGGTKQTIITPLYDPDWHLCMETLELHDKRWSDPPGSCWATYLRLKDCFAVQPKRSRTVTARLRPTMARYAVDGSVLPLVEDTLRVAESARRTAMGCFGRLGKKRLNNGNVPADAPLPRSEVFSGKDEQSTPLEGHRHAYFLPTDEDGDGRIDHLTIIAAMGFGP
;
A
#
# COMPACT_ATOMS: atom_id res chain seq x y z
N MET A 1 22.35 21.04 8.18
CA MET A 1 20.99 20.75 7.67
C MET A 1 20.93 19.33 7.16
N ILE A 2 19.89 18.58 7.56
CA ILE A 2 19.63 17.21 7.09
C ILE A 2 18.26 17.20 6.42
N GLY A 3 18.17 16.56 5.27
CA GLY A 3 16.93 16.37 4.52
C GLY A 3 16.71 14.91 4.14
N LEU A 4 15.47 14.42 4.26
CA LEU A 4 15.06 13.08 3.86
C LEU A 4 13.95 13.19 2.82
N ALA A 5 14.09 12.51 1.70
CA ALA A 5 13.03 12.37 0.69
C ALA A 5 12.42 10.98 0.79
N VAL A 6 11.09 10.92 0.91
CA VAL A 6 10.31 9.69 1.00
C VAL A 6 9.29 9.67 -0.13
N SER A 7 9.54 8.86 -1.14
CA SER A 7 8.63 8.63 -2.26
C SER A 7 7.71 7.45 -1.98
N PHE A 8 6.51 7.48 -2.54
CA PHE A 8 5.51 6.42 -2.41
C PHE A 8 5.19 5.82 -3.78
N PRO A 9 5.94 4.79 -4.25
CA PRO A 9 5.75 4.19 -5.58
C PRO A 9 4.33 3.68 -5.84
N GLY A 10 3.64 3.24 -4.77
CA GLY A 10 2.23 2.83 -4.80
C GLY A 10 1.23 4.00 -4.90
N GLY A 11 1.70 5.25 -4.94
CA GLY A 11 0.86 6.44 -5.05
C GLY A 11 -0.02 6.70 -3.83
N ARG A 12 0.28 6.11 -2.66
CA ARG A 12 -0.51 6.30 -1.44
C ARG A 12 0.33 6.29 -0.18
N TYR A 13 -0.08 7.12 0.77
CA TYR A 13 0.32 7.05 2.16
C TYR A 13 -0.90 6.70 3.02
N HIS A 14 -0.84 5.59 3.75
CA HIS A 14 -1.92 5.12 4.59
C HIS A 14 -1.42 4.97 6.04
N ALA A 15 -1.89 5.84 6.89
CA ALA A 15 -1.68 5.79 8.33
C ALA A 15 -2.85 6.47 9.04
N THR A 16 -3.26 5.89 10.16
CA THR A 16 -4.28 6.48 11.03
C THR A 16 -3.57 7.27 12.13
N PRO A 17 -3.95 8.53 12.40
CA PRO A 17 -3.39 9.30 13.50
C PRO A 17 -3.60 8.58 14.85
N TRP A 18 -2.67 8.71 15.77
CA TRP A 18 -2.84 8.17 17.12
C TRP A 18 -4.11 8.71 17.77
N GLY A 19 -4.83 7.87 18.51
CA GLY A 19 -6.09 8.24 19.16
C GLY A 19 -7.33 8.26 18.25
N ARG A 20 -7.17 7.98 16.95
CA ARG A 20 -8.28 7.84 16.00
C ARG A 20 -8.57 6.37 15.68
N HIS A 21 -9.85 6.07 15.52
CA HIS A 21 -10.24 4.74 15.06
C HIS A 21 -10.13 4.64 13.53
N VAL A 22 -9.70 3.49 13.04
CA VAL A 22 -9.51 3.24 11.60
C VAL A 22 -10.76 3.58 10.77
N ASN A 23 -11.95 3.29 11.30
CA ASN A 23 -13.22 3.54 10.61
C ASN A 23 -13.64 5.03 10.56
N GLU A 24 -12.88 5.93 11.20
CA GLU A 24 -13.08 7.36 11.04
C GLU A 24 -12.55 7.88 9.70
N ALA A 25 -11.80 7.06 8.97
CA ALA A 25 -11.15 7.40 7.70
C ALA A 25 -10.32 8.70 7.76
N ALA A 26 -9.78 9.01 8.94
CA ALA A 26 -8.92 10.17 9.14
C ALA A 26 -7.47 9.78 8.77
N PRO A 27 -6.91 10.23 7.64
CA PRO A 27 -5.52 9.97 7.31
C PRO A 27 -4.60 10.89 8.12
N GLU A 28 -3.45 10.35 8.51
CA GLU A 28 -2.38 11.14 9.12
C GLU A 28 -1.67 11.96 8.03
N TRP A 29 -1.66 13.29 8.17
CA TRP A 29 -0.96 14.18 7.22
C TRP A 29 -0.61 15.52 7.85
N PRO A 30 0.68 15.88 7.97
CA PRO A 30 1.87 15.14 7.50
C PRO A 30 2.03 13.78 8.20
N PRO A 31 2.92 12.90 7.69
CA PRO A 31 3.36 11.74 8.45
C PRO A 31 3.91 12.18 9.82
N SER A 32 3.45 11.55 10.92
CA SER A 32 3.87 12.00 12.24
C SER A 32 5.36 11.74 12.48
N PRO A 33 6.11 12.70 13.02
CA PRO A 33 7.51 12.50 13.39
C PRO A 33 7.74 11.29 14.30
N TRP A 34 6.81 11.02 15.22
CA TRP A 34 6.81 9.81 16.03
C TRP A 34 6.84 8.54 15.19
N ARG A 35 5.97 8.46 14.16
CA ARG A 35 5.91 7.30 13.25
C ARG A 35 7.17 7.17 12.41
N ILE A 36 7.70 8.28 11.92
CA ILE A 36 8.93 8.31 11.13
C ILE A 36 10.08 7.70 11.95
N LEU A 37 10.30 8.19 13.16
CA LEU A 37 11.36 7.68 14.04
C LEU A 37 11.16 6.21 14.40
N ARG A 38 9.92 5.79 14.69
CA ARG A 38 9.62 4.38 14.96
C ARG A 38 9.88 3.48 13.76
N THR A 39 9.66 4.00 12.54
CA THR A 39 10.01 3.28 11.31
C THR A 39 11.52 3.10 11.21
N PHE A 40 12.31 4.11 11.57
CA PHE A 40 13.78 4.01 11.59
C PHE A 40 14.27 3.02 12.64
N VAL A 41 13.73 3.08 13.85
CA VAL A 41 14.03 2.10 14.92
C VAL A 41 13.67 0.68 14.50
N ALA A 42 12.49 0.48 13.90
CA ALA A 42 12.07 -0.84 13.43
C ALA A 42 12.96 -1.35 12.30
N THR A 43 13.38 -0.47 11.39
CA THR A 43 14.31 -0.82 10.31
C THR A 43 15.67 -1.22 10.85
N TRP A 44 16.21 -0.43 11.77
CA TRP A 44 17.46 -0.76 12.44
C TRP A 44 17.40 -2.11 13.14
N LYS A 45 16.45 -2.31 14.05
CA LYS A 45 16.31 -3.54 14.84
C LYS A 45 16.09 -4.80 13.99
N ARG A 46 15.36 -4.68 12.87
CA ARG A 46 15.01 -5.84 12.04
C ARG A 46 16.03 -6.18 10.95
N LYS A 47 16.78 -5.19 10.49
CA LYS A 47 17.68 -5.36 9.33
C LYS A 47 19.14 -5.07 9.62
N LEU A 48 19.44 -4.25 10.63
CA LEU A 48 20.77 -3.72 10.90
C LEU A 48 21.25 -4.02 12.32
N ASP A 49 20.55 -4.85 13.08
CA ASP A 49 20.89 -5.17 14.48
C ASP A 49 22.27 -5.80 14.63
N ASN A 50 22.72 -6.55 13.60
CA ASN A 50 24.05 -7.17 13.56
C ASN A 50 25.12 -6.32 12.82
N ASP A 51 24.76 -5.13 12.34
CA ASP A 51 25.72 -4.23 11.69
C ASP A 51 26.50 -3.45 12.77
N THR A 52 27.80 -3.76 12.89
CA THR A 52 28.69 -3.11 13.86
C THR A 52 28.79 -1.59 13.70
N GLY A 53 28.51 -1.06 12.49
CA GLY A 53 28.43 0.37 12.22
C GLY A 53 27.16 1.02 12.78
N CYS A 54 26.12 0.22 13.09
CA CYS A 54 24.85 0.68 13.64
C CYS A 54 24.71 0.34 15.13
N ALA A 55 25.77 0.57 15.93
CA ALA A 55 25.76 0.28 17.35
C ALA A 55 24.59 0.99 18.09
N PRO A 56 23.97 0.33 19.10
CA PRO A 56 22.78 0.83 19.76
C PRO A 56 22.89 2.27 20.28
N GLN A 57 24.04 2.63 20.84
CA GLN A 57 24.26 3.96 21.40
C GLN A 57 24.27 5.04 20.28
N ILE A 58 24.94 4.76 19.17
CA ILE A 58 25.01 5.68 18.02
C ILE A 58 23.61 5.92 17.45
N VAL A 59 22.85 4.83 17.25
CA VAL A 59 21.47 4.92 16.78
C VAL A 59 20.59 5.68 17.75
N LYS A 60 20.73 5.44 19.06
CA LYS A 60 19.98 6.17 20.09
C LYS A 60 20.24 7.67 20.05
N ASP A 61 21.52 8.06 19.96
CA ASP A 61 21.92 9.47 19.90
C ASP A 61 21.47 10.13 18.60
N LEU A 62 21.56 9.43 17.47
CA LEU A 62 21.02 9.88 16.18
C LEU A 62 19.50 10.08 16.26
N MET A 63 18.75 9.10 16.80
CA MET A 63 17.29 9.22 16.93
C MET A 63 16.91 10.37 17.87
N ARG A 64 17.70 10.65 18.91
CA ARG A 64 17.49 11.78 19.80
C ARG A 64 17.67 13.11 19.08
N LYS A 65 18.65 13.23 18.21
CA LYS A 65 18.84 14.41 17.36
C LYS A 65 17.67 14.60 16.40
N LEU A 66 17.20 13.51 15.76
CA LEU A 66 16.08 13.52 14.82
C LEU A 66 14.70 13.67 15.52
N ALA A 67 14.64 13.60 16.86
CA ALA A 67 13.41 13.85 17.60
C ALA A 67 12.97 15.34 17.58
N ALA A 68 13.88 16.26 17.24
CA ALA A 68 13.50 17.64 16.96
C ALA A 68 12.41 17.67 15.87
N PRO A 69 11.32 18.47 16.05
CA PRO A 69 10.22 18.52 15.10
C PRO A 69 10.70 18.98 13.71
N PRO A 70 10.57 18.13 12.66
CA PRO A 70 11.04 18.50 11.32
C PRO A 70 10.11 19.50 10.65
N LEU A 71 10.65 20.20 9.66
CA LEU A 71 9.87 20.90 8.66
C LEU A 71 9.51 19.93 7.53
N PHE A 72 8.38 20.16 6.83
CA PHE A 72 7.97 19.34 5.72
C PHE A 72 7.78 20.13 4.43
N VAL A 73 8.17 19.51 3.31
CA VAL A 73 7.63 19.83 1.99
C VAL A 73 6.66 18.71 1.64
N LEU A 74 5.38 19.03 1.74
CA LEU A 74 4.31 18.09 1.39
C LEU A 74 3.97 18.27 -0.09
N PRO A 75 4.00 17.18 -0.88
CA PRO A 75 3.60 17.23 -2.28
C PRO A 75 2.10 17.48 -2.41
N PRO A 76 1.64 17.93 -3.59
CA PRO A 76 0.22 17.99 -3.90
C PRO A 76 -0.44 16.62 -3.68
N ALA A 77 -1.53 16.60 -2.95
CA ALA A 77 -2.17 15.37 -2.50
C ALA A 77 -3.70 15.44 -2.63
N SER A 78 -4.35 14.29 -2.56
CA SER A 78 -5.79 14.18 -2.45
C SER A 78 -6.17 13.12 -1.42
N LEU A 79 -7.36 13.25 -0.83
CA LEU A 79 -7.91 12.26 0.08
C LEU A 79 -8.60 11.16 -0.71
N GLY A 80 -8.25 9.91 -0.40
CA GLY A 80 -8.91 8.73 -0.90
C GLY A 80 -9.45 7.88 0.25
N HIS A 81 -10.41 7.03 -0.04
CA HIS A 81 -10.88 6.04 0.90
C HIS A 81 -11.30 4.77 0.19
N THR A 82 -11.22 3.66 0.92
CA THR A 82 -11.73 2.36 0.47
C THR A 82 -12.70 1.80 1.51
N ARG A 83 -13.67 1.03 1.02
CA ARG A 83 -14.56 0.23 1.87
C ARG A 83 -14.41 -1.22 1.47
N HIS A 84 -14.16 -2.08 2.43
CA HIS A 84 -14.06 -3.51 2.20
C HIS A 84 -14.55 -4.28 3.41
N PHE A 85 -14.97 -5.52 3.17
CA PHE A 85 -15.33 -6.44 4.24
C PHE A 85 -14.14 -7.30 4.62
N MET A 86 -13.80 -7.28 5.91
CA MET A 86 -12.71 -8.07 6.47
C MET A 86 -13.27 -9.21 7.32
N PRO A 87 -12.73 -10.43 7.26
CA PRO A 87 -13.14 -11.51 8.13
C PRO A 87 -12.95 -11.12 9.61
N TRP A 88 -13.94 -11.46 10.44
CA TRP A 88 -13.88 -11.21 11.88
C TRP A 88 -13.79 -12.52 12.63
N PHE A 89 -12.59 -13.06 12.72
CA PHE A 89 -12.35 -14.39 13.30
C PHE A 89 -12.80 -14.59 14.76
N LYS A 90 -13.05 -13.51 15.51
CA LYS A 90 -13.54 -13.59 16.89
C LYS A 90 -15.03 -13.95 16.99
N LYS A 91 -15.81 -13.73 15.94
CA LYS A 91 -17.26 -13.99 15.92
C LYS A 91 -17.64 -15.24 15.13
N GLY A 92 -16.80 -15.69 14.22
CA GLY A 92 -17.01 -16.88 13.44
C GLY A 92 -16.36 -16.79 12.05
N PRO A 93 -16.20 -17.92 11.34
CA PRO A 93 -15.49 -17.94 10.05
C PRO A 93 -16.24 -17.21 8.93
N THR A 94 -17.55 -17.03 9.07
CA THR A 94 -18.40 -16.34 8.09
C THR A 94 -18.67 -14.88 8.42
N ASP A 95 -18.32 -14.46 9.65
CA ASP A 95 -18.58 -13.08 10.07
C ASP A 95 -17.60 -12.12 9.43
N ARG A 96 -18.12 -10.99 8.97
CA ARG A 96 -17.35 -9.93 8.31
C ARG A 96 -17.64 -8.60 8.98
N THR A 97 -16.62 -7.77 9.06
CA THR A 97 -16.76 -6.37 9.48
C THR A 97 -16.45 -5.45 8.32
N LEU A 98 -17.23 -4.38 8.19
CA LEU A 98 -16.95 -3.34 7.21
C LEU A 98 -15.81 -2.47 7.75
N ILE A 99 -14.76 -2.35 6.97
CA ILE A 99 -13.63 -1.45 7.22
C ILE A 99 -13.73 -0.26 6.28
N PHE A 100 -13.52 0.91 6.83
CA PHE A 100 -13.47 2.17 6.10
C PHE A 100 -12.09 2.80 6.29
N ASP A 101 -11.21 2.61 5.33
CA ASP A 101 -9.83 3.10 5.38
C ASP A 101 -9.68 4.40 4.61
N GLY A 102 -9.14 5.44 5.26
CA GLY A 102 -8.76 6.70 4.64
C GLY A 102 -7.26 6.77 4.38
N PHE A 103 -6.87 7.25 3.22
CA PHE A 103 -5.47 7.40 2.84
C PHE A 103 -5.24 8.69 2.07
N VAL A 104 -3.97 9.10 1.99
CA VAL A 104 -3.52 10.21 1.16
C VAL A 104 -3.02 9.65 -0.17
N ALA A 105 -3.62 10.10 -1.26
CA ALA A 105 -3.17 9.75 -2.61
C ALA A 105 -2.15 10.80 -3.10
N LEU A 106 -1.03 10.32 -3.61
CA LEU A 106 0.16 11.09 -3.97
C LEU A 106 0.60 10.77 -5.39
N ASP A 107 1.25 11.72 -6.04
CA ASP A 107 2.01 11.41 -7.25
C ASP A 107 3.33 10.73 -6.83
N LYS A 108 3.60 9.56 -7.41
CA LYS A 108 4.81 8.76 -7.14
C LYS A 108 6.13 9.49 -7.39
N ASN A 109 6.10 10.54 -8.25
CA ASN A 109 7.29 11.31 -8.60
C ASN A 109 7.57 12.49 -7.65
N HIS A 110 6.68 12.75 -6.69
CA HIS A 110 6.80 13.87 -5.76
C HIS A 110 6.93 13.32 -4.33
N PRO A 111 8.14 13.32 -3.77
CA PRO A 111 8.38 12.82 -2.42
C PRO A 111 7.80 13.73 -1.34
N VAL A 112 7.48 13.17 -0.19
CA VAL A 112 7.42 13.92 1.06
C VAL A 112 8.85 14.19 1.50
N ILE A 113 9.18 15.45 1.79
CA ILE A 113 10.51 15.81 2.29
C ILE A 113 10.38 16.21 3.76
N CYS A 114 11.26 15.67 4.59
CA CYS A 114 11.43 16.01 5.99
C CYS A 114 12.77 16.73 6.14
N LEU A 115 12.80 17.90 6.78
CA LEU A 115 13.98 18.72 6.93
C LEU A 115 14.26 19.06 8.39
N TRP A 116 15.51 18.95 8.81
CA TRP A 116 16.05 19.42 10.08
C TRP A 116 17.12 20.47 9.79
N PRO A 117 16.76 21.77 9.71
CA PRO A 117 17.67 22.84 9.24
C PRO A 117 18.90 23.00 10.12
N GLU A 118 18.72 22.90 11.45
CA GLU A 118 19.78 23.16 12.42
C GLU A 118 20.56 21.90 12.82
N LEU A 119 20.19 20.75 12.25
CA LEU A 119 20.82 19.49 12.60
C LEU A 119 22.12 19.28 11.82
N GLU A 120 23.18 19.00 12.57
CA GLU A 120 24.47 18.58 12.05
C GLU A 120 24.75 17.14 12.51
N LEU A 121 25.17 16.31 11.57
CA LEU A 121 25.59 14.94 11.82
C LEU A 121 27.11 14.85 11.54
N ASP A 122 27.80 14.08 12.36
CA ASP A 122 29.15 13.64 12.03
C ASP A 122 29.13 12.56 10.94
N GLN A 123 30.32 12.16 10.48
CA GLN A 123 30.41 11.17 9.40
C GLN A 123 29.78 9.83 9.80
N GLN A 124 29.98 9.38 11.02
CA GLN A 124 29.45 8.11 11.52
C GLN A 124 27.93 8.14 11.60
N GLU A 125 27.36 9.22 12.12
CA GLU A 125 25.89 9.42 12.17
C GLU A 125 25.30 9.53 10.76
N SER A 126 26.01 10.19 9.83
CA SER A 126 25.60 10.28 8.41
C SER A 126 25.57 8.92 7.75
N ASP A 127 26.58 8.08 7.98
CA ASP A 127 26.62 6.71 7.46
C ASP A 127 25.50 5.85 8.04
N VAL A 128 25.20 6.01 9.33
CA VAL A 128 24.12 5.28 10.00
C VAL A 128 22.73 5.69 9.48
N VAL A 129 22.48 7.01 9.34
CA VAL A 129 21.21 7.50 8.83
C VAL A 129 20.97 7.01 7.39
N ASP A 130 22.00 7.06 6.55
CA ASP A 130 21.90 6.60 5.15
C ASP A 130 21.59 5.09 5.08
N LYS A 131 22.26 4.28 5.90
CA LYS A 131 21.97 2.85 6.02
C LYS A 131 20.55 2.57 6.48
N ILE A 132 20.05 3.28 7.49
CA ILE A 132 18.69 3.10 7.99
C ILE A 132 17.69 3.49 6.91
N ILE A 133 17.85 4.69 6.32
CA ILE A 133 16.89 5.26 5.35
C ILE A 133 16.82 4.41 4.08
N SER A 134 17.93 3.96 3.54
CA SER A 134 17.97 3.10 2.34
C SER A 134 17.31 1.73 2.55
N ASN A 135 17.12 1.32 3.80
CA ASN A 135 16.46 0.07 4.17
C ASN A 135 14.97 0.22 4.56
N VAL A 136 14.43 1.44 4.58
CA VAL A 136 13.00 1.69 4.81
C VAL A 136 12.19 1.25 3.59
N VAL A 137 11.26 0.31 3.78
CA VAL A 137 10.45 -0.25 2.69
C VAL A 137 8.98 0.16 2.75
N PHE A 138 8.51 0.66 3.89
CA PHE A 138 7.18 1.23 4.06
C PHE A 138 7.15 2.22 5.22
N LEU A 139 6.23 3.18 5.14
CA LEU A 139 5.95 4.14 6.19
C LEU A 139 4.43 4.16 6.44
N GLY A 140 4.01 3.89 7.68
CA GLY A 140 2.61 3.71 8.01
C GLY A 140 2.18 2.26 7.90
N ARG A 141 1.11 1.97 7.17
CA ARG A 141 0.69 0.59 6.90
C ARG A 141 1.55 -0.05 5.81
N SER A 142 1.58 -1.38 5.80
CA SER A 142 2.45 -2.17 4.92
C SER A 142 2.23 -1.93 3.42
N GLU A 143 1.05 -1.47 3.01
CA GLU A 143 0.75 -1.09 1.63
C GLU A 143 1.28 0.29 1.22
N SER A 144 1.79 1.07 2.17
CA SER A 144 2.44 2.37 1.91
C SER A 144 3.92 2.16 1.61
N TRP A 145 4.22 1.47 0.52
CA TRP A 145 5.59 1.22 0.10
C TRP A 145 6.36 2.52 -0.12
N THR A 146 7.61 2.52 0.30
CA THR A 146 8.46 3.71 0.19
C THR A 146 9.79 3.40 -0.47
N GLU A 147 10.29 4.41 -1.18
CA GLU A 147 11.69 4.57 -1.52
C GLU A 147 12.18 5.83 -0.81
N ALA A 148 13.12 5.66 0.10
CA ALA A 148 13.61 6.76 0.91
C ALA A 148 15.11 6.97 0.72
N ARG A 149 15.54 8.23 0.75
CA ARG A 149 16.95 8.61 0.66
C ARG A 149 17.25 9.86 1.45
N VAL A 150 18.51 10.01 1.82
CA VAL A 150 19.03 11.28 2.34
C VAL A 150 19.23 12.25 1.17
N LEU A 151 18.90 13.52 1.38
CA LEU A 151 19.14 14.58 0.39
C LEU A 151 20.58 15.07 0.49
N ILE A 152 21.20 15.37 -0.64
CA ILE A 152 22.45 16.13 -0.64
C ILE A 152 22.19 17.57 -0.20
N HIS A 153 23.25 18.29 0.20
CA HIS A 153 23.12 19.62 0.81
C HIS A 153 22.34 20.60 -0.08
N GLU A 154 22.64 20.62 -1.38
CA GLU A 154 22.00 21.51 -2.35
C GLU A 154 20.51 21.21 -2.51
N GLU A 155 20.14 19.94 -2.56
CA GLU A 155 18.74 19.52 -2.63
C GLU A 155 17.98 19.90 -1.35
N ALA A 156 18.61 19.73 -0.19
CA ALA A 156 18.00 20.09 1.09
C ALA A 156 17.81 21.62 1.20
N ALA A 157 18.76 22.42 0.72
CA ALA A 157 18.64 23.87 0.66
C ALA A 157 17.50 24.32 -0.27
N MET A 158 17.42 23.75 -1.47
CA MET A 158 16.31 24.02 -2.40
C MET A 158 14.94 23.60 -1.83
N ALA A 159 14.91 22.51 -1.10
CA ALA A 159 13.69 22.03 -0.45
C ALA A 159 13.25 22.95 0.69
N PHE A 160 14.20 23.54 1.42
CA PHE A 160 13.91 24.46 2.51
C PHE A 160 13.12 25.69 2.04
N ASP A 161 13.40 26.22 0.86
CA ASP A 161 12.66 27.35 0.27
C ASP A 161 11.19 26.99 -0.06
N ASN A 162 10.88 25.70 -0.13
CA ASN A 162 9.55 25.18 -0.48
C ASN A 162 8.79 24.57 0.71
N VAL A 163 9.27 24.81 1.94
CA VAL A 163 8.59 24.32 3.15
C VAL A 163 7.16 24.84 3.23
N ASN A 164 6.21 23.94 3.37
CA ASN A 164 4.78 24.24 3.38
C ASN A 164 4.00 23.61 4.56
N CYS A 165 4.74 22.89 5.44
CA CYS A 165 4.18 22.39 6.69
C CYS A 165 5.29 22.41 7.77
N MET A 166 5.01 23.06 8.91
CA MET A 166 6.02 23.36 9.93
C MET A 166 5.39 23.49 11.33
N PRO A 167 6.14 23.35 12.42
CA PRO A 167 5.64 23.68 13.75
C PRO A 167 5.04 25.09 13.79
N VAL A 168 4.00 25.27 14.59
CA VAL A 168 3.30 26.57 14.70
C VAL A 168 4.26 27.68 15.14
N ILE A 169 4.16 28.81 14.47
CA ILE A 169 4.86 30.05 14.81
C ILE A 169 3.84 31.12 15.19
N ASP A 170 4.26 32.08 16.02
CA ASP A 170 3.42 33.22 16.35
C ASP A 170 3.11 34.04 15.09
N ASN A 171 1.89 34.60 15.05
CA ASN A 171 1.44 35.48 13.97
C ASN A 171 1.44 34.88 12.55
N TYR A 172 1.07 33.61 12.40
CA TYR A 172 0.91 32.98 11.10
C TYR A 172 -0.38 33.47 10.36
N ASP A 173 -0.36 33.37 9.04
CA ASP A 173 -1.49 33.70 8.18
C ASP A 173 -2.59 32.63 8.26
N LYS A 174 -3.63 32.90 9.04
CA LYS A 174 -4.80 32.02 9.20
C LYS A 174 -5.63 31.85 7.93
N SER A 175 -5.46 32.70 6.90
CA SER A 175 -6.16 32.51 5.62
C SER A 175 -5.51 31.39 4.79
N LYS A 176 -4.22 31.24 4.92
CA LYS A 176 -3.39 30.32 4.14
C LYS A 176 -3.17 28.95 4.82
N PHE A 177 -3.05 28.95 6.16
CA PHE A 177 -2.71 27.75 6.92
C PHE A 177 -3.85 27.28 7.84
N ASP A 178 -3.97 25.95 7.95
CA ASP A 178 -4.69 25.25 9.00
C ASP A 178 -3.72 24.73 10.05
N THR A 179 -4.20 24.58 11.28
CA THR A 179 -3.45 23.90 12.33
C THR A 179 -3.80 22.44 12.39
N VAL A 180 -2.80 21.57 12.51
CA VAL A 180 -2.96 20.13 12.69
C VAL A 180 -2.12 19.66 13.87
N ARG A 181 -2.68 18.79 14.72
CA ARG A 181 -1.92 18.16 15.82
C ARG A 181 -1.20 16.93 15.29
N VAL A 182 0.08 16.85 15.58
CA VAL A 182 0.98 15.79 15.08
C VAL A 182 1.70 15.18 16.28
N LEU A 183 1.77 13.86 16.32
CA LEU A 183 2.49 13.14 17.38
C LEU A 183 4.00 13.16 17.08
N CYS A 184 4.79 13.64 18.03
CA CYS A 184 6.24 13.73 17.98
C CYS A 184 6.88 12.86 19.07
N ALA A 185 8.16 12.57 18.96
CA ALA A 185 8.93 12.04 20.08
C ALA A 185 9.38 13.19 20.98
N ASP A 186 9.22 13.03 22.28
CA ASP A 186 9.81 13.94 23.24
C ASP A 186 11.32 13.67 23.31
N PRO A 187 12.19 14.68 23.11
CA PRO A 187 13.63 14.47 22.99
C PRO A 187 14.30 13.92 24.26
N VAL A 188 13.62 13.98 25.39
CA VAL A 188 14.11 13.45 26.68
C VAL A 188 13.44 12.11 26.97
N THR A 189 12.13 12.10 27.18
CA THR A 189 11.40 10.95 27.71
C THR A 189 11.30 9.79 26.70
N ALA A 190 11.33 10.06 25.40
CA ALA A 190 11.33 8.99 24.39
C ALA A 190 12.54 8.05 24.51
N PHE A 191 13.63 8.52 25.10
CA PHE A 191 14.93 7.83 25.23
C PHE A 191 15.23 7.37 26.63
N GLU A 192 14.27 7.48 27.56
CA GLU A 192 14.39 6.94 28.92
C GLU A 192 14.18 5.43 28.93
N ASN A 193 14.98 4.75 29.76
CA ASN A 193 14.93 3.30 29.96
C ASN A 193 13.93 2.96 31.07
N SER A 194 12.66 3.32 30.91
CA SER A 194 11.65 3.10 31.95
C SER A 194 10.82 1.83 31.73
N TYR A 195 10.99 1.16 30.62
CA TYR A 195 10.28 -0.05 30.28
C TYR A 195 11.07 -1.28 30.71
N THR A 196 10.56 -1.98 31.72
CA THR A 196 11.01 -3.33 32.05
C THR A 196 9.95 -4.31 31.57
N PRO A 197 10.25 -5.23 30.66
CA PRO A 197 9.31 -6.28 30.27
C PRO A 197 8.91 -7.06 31.55
N LYS A 198 7.63 -7.07 31.88
CA LYS A 198 7.16 -7.97 32.93
C LYS A 198 7.14 -9.38 32.40
N HIS A 199 8.16 -10.16 32.71
CA HIS A 199 8.11 -11.60 32.58
C HIS A 199 7.06 -12.13 33.55
N THR A 200 5.84 -12.33 33.07
CA THR A 200 4.83 -13.03 33.85
C THR A 200 5.01 -14.51 33.65
N SER A 201 5.85 -15.16 34.46
CA SER A 201 5.82 -16.61 34.60
C SER A 201 4.55 -16.97 35.33
N ILE A 202 3.54 -17.46 34.62
CA ILE A 202 2.36 -18.04 35.25
C ILE A 202 2.59 -19.56 35.31
N GLU A 203 2.91 -20.03 36.51
CA GLU A 203 2.76 -21.43 36.88
C GLU A 203 1.26 -21.75 36.95
N GLY A 204 0.71 -22.28 35.85
CA GLY A 204 -0.70 -22.68 35.77
C GLY A 204 -0.91 -24.07 36.32
N ARG A 205 -1.55 -24.19 37.47
CA ARG A 205 -2.33 -25.37 37.83
C ARG A 205 -3.57 -25.41 36.97
N GLY A 206 -3.59 -26.34 35.98
CA GLY A 206 -4.78 -26.63 35.18
C GLY A 206 -4.75 -26.14 33.74
N GLY A 207 -3.84 -26.64 32.94
CA GLY A 207 -4.08 -26.89 31.49
C GLY A 207 -4.26 -25.73 30.50
N THR A 208 -4.25 -24.48 30.92
CA THR A 208 -4.40 -23.37 29.97
C THR A 208 -3.01 -22.89 29.54
N LYS A 209 -2.62 -23.21 28.30
CA LYS A 209 -1.41 -22.67 27.68
C LYS A 209 -1.60 -21.17 27.46
N GLN A 210 -0.96 -20.32 28.27
CA GLN A 210 -0.80 -18.92 27.94
C GLN A 210 0.33 -18.79 26.92
N THR A 211 0.03 -18.18 25.80
CA THR A 211 1.04 -17.83 24.81
C THR A 211 1.78 -16.60 25.32
N ILE A 212 3.03 -16.77 25.76
CA ILE A 212 3.90 -15.65 26.08
C ILE A 212 4.31 -15.04 24.73
N ILE A 213 3.82 -13.86 24.43
CA ILE A 213 4.31 -13.08 23.29
C ILE A 213 5.61 -12.44 23.74
N THR A 214 6.72 -13.03 23.37
CA THR A 214 8.04 -12.42 23.54
C THR A 214 8.15 -11.31 22.51
N PRO A 215 8.44 -10.04 22.88
CA PRO A 215 8.68 -8.99 21.91
C PRO A 215 9.82 -9.41 20.98
N LEU A 216 9.76 -8.95 19.73
CA LEU A 216 10.76 -9.30 18.71
C LEU A 216 12.18 -8.85 19.13
N TYR A 217 12.27 -7.86 19.99
CA TYR A 217 13.49 -7.33 20.63
C TYR A 217 13.12 -6.62 21.92
N ASP A 218 14.06 -6.57 22.85
CA ASP A 218 13.88 -5.85 24.11
C ASP A 218 13.82 -4.34 23.86
N PRO A 219 12.81 -3.63 24.37
CA PRO A 219 12.76 -2.18 24.27
C PRO A 219 13.75 -1.55 25.25
N ASP A 220 14.83 -0.99 24.74
CA ASP A 220 15.83 -0.29 25.54
C ASP A 220 15.34 1.07 26.02
N TRP A 221 14.37 1.65 25.33
CA TRP A 221 13.84 2.99 25.52
C TRP A 221 12.41 3.11 24.97
N HIS A 222 11.64 4.11 25.40
CA HIS A 222 10.22 4.22 25.07
C HIS A 222 9.89 4.16 23.59
N LEU A 223 10.70 4.80 22.75
CA LEU A 223 10.50 4.79 21.30
C LEU A 223 10.61 3.37 20.69
N CYS A 224 11.30 2.43 21.38
CA CYS A 224 11.45 1.04 20.94
C CYS A 224 10.25 0.14 21.29
N MET A 225 9.31 0.59 22.14
CA MET A 225 8.16 -0.23 22.56
C MET A 225 7.37 -0.76 21.38
N GLU A 226 6.97 -2.04 21.45
CA GLU A 226 6.14 -2.64 20.41
C GLU A 226 4.74 -2.02 20.35
N THR A 227 4.21 -1.86 19.13
CA THR A 227 2.87 -1.28 18.92
C THR A 227 1.78 -2.13 19.58
N LEU A 228 1.92 -3.47 19.56
CA LEU A 228 0.98 -4.37 20.21
C LEU A 228 0.91 -4.10 21.72
N GLU A 229 2.04 -3.90 22.34
CA GLU A 229 2.13 -3.60 23.77
C GLU A 229 1.52 -2.25 24.14
N LEU A 230 1.77 -1.21 23.32
CA LEU A 230 1.13 0.09 23.47
C LEU A 230 -0.41 -0.03 23.48
N HIS A 231 -0.95 -0.88 22.59
CA HIS A 231 -2.38 -1.13 22.50
C HIS A 231 -2.92 -1.99 23.67
N ASP A 232 -2.20 -3.02 24.06
CA ASP A 232 -2.60 -3.90 25.17
C ASP A 232 -2.67 -3.16 26.51
N LYS A 233 -1.74 -2.24 26.74
CA LYS A 233 -1.72 -1.38 27.93
C LYS A 233 -2.69 -0.20 27.84
N ARG A 234 -3.35 0.01 26.73
CA ARG A 234 -4.36 1.06 26.49
C ARG A 234 -3.87 2.47 26.84
N TRP A 235 -2.63 2.78 26.49
CA TRP A 235 -2.11 4.13 26.65
C TRP A 235 -2.92 5.12 25.81
N SER A 236 -3.34 6.22 26.43
CA SER A 236 -3.94 7.35 25.70
C SER A 236 -2.95 7.95 24.71
N ASP A 237 -1.73 8.16 25.17
CA ASP A 237 -0.59 8.58 24.38
C ASP A 237 0.59 7.62 24.62
N PRO A 238 1.40 7.29 23.60
CA PRO A 238 2.55 6.43 23.81
C PRO A 238 3.56 7.06 24.78
N PRO A 239 4.15 6.29 25.70
CA PRO A 239 5.22 6.81 26.56
C PRO A 239 6.35 7.40 25.72
N GLY A 240 6.85 8.57 26.12
CA GLY A 240 7.88 9.30 25.39
C GLY A 240 7.40 10.04 24.14
N SER A 241 6.08 10.11 23.93
CA SER A 241 5.51 10.95 22.86
C SER A 241 5.02 12.30 23.42
N CYS A 242 4.98 13.29 22.54
CA CYS A 242 4.37 14.59 22.81
C CYS A 242 3.58 15.06 21.59
N TRP A 243 2.62 15.95 21.82
CA TRP A 243 1.84 16.53 20.73
C TRP A 243 2.42 17.91 20.36
N ALA A 244 2.73 18.08 19.09
CA ALA A 244 3.06 19.37 18.49
C ALA A 244 1.93 19.87 17.58
N THR A 245 1.76 21.18 17.53
CA THR A 245 0.85 21.81 16.56
C THR A 245 1.64 22.26 15.36
N TYR A 246 1.21 21.86 14.17
CA TYR A 246 1.81 22.21 12.90
C TYR A 246 0.89 23.11 12.09
N LEU A 247 1.48 23.99 11.34
CA LEU A 247 0.84 24.73 10.25
C LEU A 247 0.92 23.89 8.99
N ARG A 248 -0.17 23.75 8.28
CA ARG A 248 -0.26 23.04 7.00
C ARG A 248 -1.10 23.87 6.04
N LEU A 249 -0.73 23.95 4.77
CA LEU A 249 -1.51 24.67 3.78
C LEU A 249 -2.95 24.12 3.72
N LYS A 250 -3.94 25.01 3.67
CA LYS A 250 -5.38 24.64 3.57
C LYS A 250 -5.69 23.88 2.31
N ASP A 251 -5.02 24.20 1.23
CA ASP A 251 -5.18 23.57 -0.09
C ASP A 251 -4.30 22.33 -0.30
N CYS A 252 -3.67 21.81 0.77
CA CYS A 252 -2.81 20.62 0.66
C CYS A 252 -3.51 19.39 0.05
N PHE A 253 -4.84 19.36 0.06
CA PHE A 253 -5.68 18.33 -0.56
C PHE A 253 -6.48 18.84 -1.76
N ALA A 254 -6.14 20.00 -2.30
CA ALA A 254 -6.88 20.61 -3.41
C ALA A 254 -6.65 19.93 -4.76
N VAL A 255 -5.63 19.08 -4.87
CA VAL A 255 -5.44 18.27 -6.07
C VAL A 255 -6.56 17.24 -6.14
N GLN A 256 -7.59 17.60 -6.85
CA GLN A 256 -8.57 16.61 -7.31
C GLN A 256 -7.81 15.56 -8.11
N PRO A 257 -7.98 14.25 -7.82
CA PRO A 257 -7.40 13.23 -8.66
C PRO A 257 -7.83 13.60 -10.09
N LYS A 258 -6.85 13.81 -10.98
CA LYS A 258 -7.16 13.93 -12.40
C LYS A 258 -8.00 12.70 -12.68
N ARG A 259 -9.33 12.86 -12.80
CA ARG A 259 -10.17 11.82 -13.36
C ARG A 259 -9.42 11.46 -14.62
N SER A 260 -8.82 10.27 -14.62
CA SER A 260 -8.25 9.70 -15.82
C SER A 260 -9.30 10.03 -16.86
N ARG A 261 -8.96 10.90 -17.78
CA ARG A 261 -9.81 11.24 -18.89
C ARG A 261 -10.20 9.88 -19.40
N THR A 262 -11.45 9.50 -19.16
CA THR A 262 -11.95 8.22 -19.63
C THR A 262 -11.57 8.23 -21.06
N VAL A 263 -10.49 7.49 -21.38
CA VAL A 263 -10.13 7.27 -22.77
C VAL A 263 -11.40 6.72 -23.33
N THR A 264 -12.06 7.48 -24.20
CA THR A 264 -13.31 7.12 -24.86
C THR A 264 -13.14 5.88 -25.74
N ALA A 265 -11.91 5.43 -25.95
CA ALA A 265 -11.62 4.05 -26.28
C ALA A 265 -11.95 3.20 -25.05
N ARG A 266 -13.14 2.61 -25.03
CA ARG A 266 -13.47 1.52 -24.11
C ARG A 266 -12.34 0.52 -24.21
N LEU A 267 -11.51 0.40 -23.14
CA LEU A 267 -10.52 -0.65 -23.04
C LEU A 267 -11.28 -1.95 -23.25
N ARG A 268 -11.01 -2.62 -24.35
CA ARG A 268 -11.63 -3.92 -24.61
C ARG A 268 -11.12 -4.87 -23.54
N PRO A 269 -11.98 -5.63 -22.87
CA PRO A 269 -11.52 -6.65 -21.94
C PRO A 269 -10.54 -7.58 -22.67
N THR A 270 -9.42 -7.87 -22.04
CA THR A 270 -8.39 -8.76 -22.61
C THR A 270 -8.41 -10.15 -21.98
N MET A 271 -9.15 -10.31 -20.90
CA MET A 271 -9.27 -11.57 -20.17
C MET A 271 -10.72 -11.79 -19.71
N ALA A 272 -11.19 -13.00 -19.83
CA ALA A 272 -12.45 -13.47 -19.25
C ALA A 272 -12.21 -14.81 -18.56
N ARG A 273 -12.72 -14.98 -17.34
CA ARG A 273 -12.59 -16.20 -16.55
C ARG A 273 -13.96 -16.72 -16.17
N TYR A 274 -14.14 -18.03 -16.30
CA TYR A 274 -15.37 -18.73 -16.04
C TYR A 274 -15.10 -19.91 -15.10
N ALA A 275 -15.98 -20.12 -14.13
CA ALA A 275 -16.05 -21.38 -13.41
C ALA A 275 -16.69 -22.44 -14.34
N VAL A 276 -16.14 -23.64 -14.34
CA VAL A 276 -16.72 -24.80 -15.04
C VAL A 276 -17.67 -25.48 -14.06
N ASP A 277 -18.94 -25.62 -14.47
CA ASP A 277 -19.96 -26.25 -13.66
C ASP A 277 -20.44 -27.55 -14.33
N GLY A 278 -20.68 -28.57 -13.53
CA GLY A 278 -21.18 -29.87 -14.00
C GLY A 278 -21.20 -30.91 -12.89
N SER A 279 -22.02 -31.94 -13.07
CA SER A 279 -22.09 -33.08 -12.13
C SER A 279 -20.76 -33.84 -12.00
N VAL A 280 -19.96 -33.83 -13.06
CA VAL A 280 -18.60 -34.40 -13.11
C VAL A 280 -17.73 -33.41 -13.92
N LEU A 281 -16.71 -32.86 -13.29
CA LEU A 281 -15.77 -31.98 -13.95
C LEU A 281 -14.79 -32.78 -14.83
N PRO A 282 -14.35 -32.23 -15.99
CA PRO A 282 -13.35 -32.85 -16.87
C PRO A 282 -12.03 -33.07 -16.14
N LEU A 283 -11.29 -34.12 -16.52
CA LEU A 283 -9.96 -34.38 -16.00
C LEU A 283 -8.94 -33.41 -16.61
N VAL A 284 -7.86 -33.09 -15.88
CA VAL A 284 -6.74 -32.28 -16.38
C VAL A 284 -6.11 -32.87 -17.64
N GLU A 285 -6.15 -34.22 -17.81
CA GLU A 285 -5.71 -34.92 -19.02
C GLU A 285 -6.48 -34.49 -20.29
N ASP A 286 -7.71 -34.01 -20.14
CA ASP A 286 -8.57 -33.53 -21.22
C ASP A 286 -8.41 -32.02 -21.52
N THR A 287 -7.43 -31.34 -20.95
CA THR A 287 -7.20 -29.89 -21.14
C THR A 287 -7.32 -29.41 -22.57
N LEU A 288 -6.67 -30.10 -23.54
CA LEU A 288 -6.73 -29.70 -24.95
C LEU A 288 -8.13 -29.87 -25.55
N ARG A 289 -8.87 -30.92 -25.16
CA ARG A 289 -10.24 -31.17 -25.62
C ARG A 289 -11.20 -30.13 -25.08
N VAL A 290 -11.06 -29.78 -23.78
CA VAL A 290 -11.85 -28.73 -23.13
C VAL A 290 -11.58 -27.38 -23.75
N ALA A 291 -10.30 -27.00 -23.96
CA ALA A 291 -9.90 -25.77 -24.62
C ALA A 291 -10.50 -25.64 -26.03
N GLU A 292 -10.38 -26.69 -26.87
CA GLU A 292 -10.93 -26.70 -28.22
C GLU A 292 -12.47 -26.68 -28.23
N SER A 293 -13.11 -27.36 -27.32
CA SER A 293 -14.58 -27.34 -27.19
C SER A 293 -15.05 -25.94 -26.80
N ALA A 294 -14.37 -25.27 -25.85
CA ALA A 294 -14.65 -23.91 -25.44
C ALA A 294 -14.44 -22.93 -26.59
N ARG A 295 -13.34 -23.07 -27.35
CA ARG A 295 -13.06 -22.25 -28.54
C ARG A 295 -14.19 -22.36 -29.58
N ARG A 296 -14.61 -23.58 -29.92
CA ARG A 296 -15.70 -23.82 -30.86
C ARG A 296 -17.03 -23.22 -30.37
N THR A 297 -17.31 -23.38 -29.08
CA THR A 297 -18.51 -22.81 -28.45
C THR A 297 -18.48 -21.28 -28.52
N ALA A 298 -17.35 -20.65 -28.20
CA ALA A 298 -17.19 -19.19 -28.27
C ALA A 298 -17.39 -18.68 -29.71
N MET A 299 -16.81 -19.33 -30.72
CA MET A 299 -17.04 -19.00 -32.11
C MET A 299 -18.51 -19.16 -32.53
N GLY A 300 -19.16 -20.22 -32.11
CA GLY A 300 -20.58 -20.45 -32.38
C GLY A 300 -21.50 -19.42 -31.73
N CYS A 301 -21.19 -19.04 -30.48
CA CYS A 301 -21.90 -17.97 -29.78
C CYS A 301 -21.73 -16.63 -30.47
N PHE A 302 -20.50 -16.29 -30.84
CA PHE A 302 -20.21 -15.04 -31.57
C PHE A 302 -20.99 -14.97 -32.88
N GLY A 303 -20.96 -16.05 -33.66
CA GLY A 303 -21.72 -16.13 -34.94
C GLY A 303 -23.23 -15.95 -34.75
N ARG A 304 -23.82 -16.62 -33.75
CA ARG A 304 -25.26 -16.47 -33.45
C ARG A 304 -25.64 -15.09 -32.98
N LEU A 305 -24.83 -14.48 -32.08
CA LEU A 305 -25.06 -13.11 -31.60
C LEU A 305 -24.88 -12.09 -32.71
N GLY A 306 -23.86 -12.25 -33.56
CA GLY A 306 -23.64 -11.40 -34.71
C GLY A 306 -24.79 -11.47 -35.71
N LYS A 307 -25.28 -12.68 -36.03
CA LYS A 307 -26.46 -12.87 -36.89
C LYS A 307 -27.72 -12.22 -36.28
N LYS A 308 -27.93 -12.33 -34.96
CA LYS A 308 -29.04 -11.68 -34.27
C LYS A 308 -28.98 -10.16 -34.36
N ARG A 309 -27.78 -9.58 -34.21
CA ARG A 309 -27.55 -8.12 -34.37
C ARG A 309 -27.78 -7.66 -35.81
N LEU A 310 -27.35 -8.45 -36.77
CA LEU A 310 -27.54 -8.15 -38.20
C LEU A 310 -28.99 -8.29 -38.64
N ASN A 311 -29.77 -9.24 -38.08
CA ASN A 311 -31.19 -9.43 -38.42
C ASN A 311 -32.10 -8.27 -38.00
N ASN A 312 -31.70 -7.48 -37.00
CA ASN A 312 -32.37 -6.20 -36.74
C ASN A 312 -32.18 -5.18 -37.87
N GLY A 313 -31.30 -5.49 -38.88
CA GLY A 313 -30.99 -4.71 -40.07
C GLY A 313 -31.32 -5.41 -41.43
N ASN A 314 -32.25 -6.39 -41.47
CA ASN A 314 -32.71 -7.06 -42.69
C ASN A 314 -31.70 -7.93 -43.45
N VAL A 315 -30.84 -8.65 -42.74
CA VAL A 315 -29.92 -9.62 -43.39
C VAL A 315 -30.63 -10.96 -43.65
N PRO A 316 -30.45 -11.59 -44.84
CA PRO A 316 -31.05 -12.88 -45.18
C PRO A 316 -30.75 -13.97 -44.17
N ALA A 317 -31.72 -14.87 -43.93
CA ALA A 317 -31.60 -15.96 -42.95
C ALA A 317 -30.48 -16.97 -43.28
N ASP A 318 -30.11 -17.06 -44.55
CA ASP A 318 -29.08 -17.97 -45.12
C ASP A 318 -27.67 -17.34 -45.18
N ALA A 319 -27.56 -16.04 -44.81
CA ALA A 319 -26.25 -15.39 -44.77
C ALA A 319 -25.27 -16.13 -43.82
N PRO A 320 -23.99 -16.26 -44.22
CA PRO A 320 -22.99 -16.92 -43.38
C PRO A 320 -22.84 -16.26 -42.04
N LEU A 321 -22.60 -17.07 -41.00
CA LEU A 321 -22.39 -16.57 -39.64
C LEU A 321 -21.11 -15.71 -39.56
N PRO A 322 -21.16 -14.53 -38.97
CA PRO A 322 -19.97 -13.74 -38.72
C PRO A 322 -18.90 -14.54 -37.98
N ARG A 323 -17.66 -14.42 -38.38
CA ARG A 323 -16.52 -15.05 -37.71
C ARG A 323 -15.79 -14.05 -36.85
N SER A 324 -15.34 -14.51 -35.68
CA SER A 324 -14.44 -13.74 -34.84
C SER A 324 -12.99 -14.02 -35.23
N GLU A 325 -12.27 -13.01 -35.67
CA GLU A 325 -10.84 -13.12 -35.93
C GLU A 325 -10.07 -13.54 -34.67
N VAL A 326 -10.44 -13.00 -33.54
CA VAL A 326 -9.80 -13.28 -32.24
C VAL A 326 -9.95 -14.74 -31.84
N PHE A 327 -11.16 -15.33 -31.97
CA PHE A 327 -11.38 -16.72 -31.59
C PHE A 327 -10.93 -17.71 -32.66
N SER A 328 -10.99 -17.34 -33.93
CA SER A 328 -10.58 -18.21 -35.04
C SER A 328 -9.06 -18.17 -35.27
N GLY A 329 -8.40 -17.08 -34.94
CA GLY A 329 -7.00 -16.83 -35.29
C GLY A 329 -6.81 -16.59 -36.81
N LYS A 330 -7.89 -16.25 -37.51
CA LYS A 330 -7.88 -16.03 -39.00
C LYS A 330 -8.63 -14.77 -39.32
N ASP A 331 -8.14 -14.04 -40.32
CA ASP A 331 -8.81 -12.88 -40.92
C ASP A 331 -10.07 -13.26 -41.74
N GLU A 332 -10.72 -12.28 -42.34
CA GLU A 332 -11.90 -12.47 -43.20
C GLU A 332 -11.61 -13.34 -44.42
N GLN A 333 -10.39 -13.32 -44.91
CA GLN A 333 -9.91 -14.13 -46.03
C GLN A 333 -9.47 -15.54 -45.64
N SER A 334 -9.63 -15.91 -44.33
CA SER A 334 -9.21 -17.18 -43.75
C SER A 334 -7.69 -17.38 -43.67
N THR A 335 -6.91 -16.29 -43.78
CA THR A 335 -5.47 -16.29 -43.57
C THR A 335 -5.15 -16.28 -42.09
N PRO A 336 -4.17 -17.08 -41.61
CA PRO A 336 -3.78 -17.05 -40.20
C PRO A 336 -3.26 -15.66 -39.78
N LEU A 337 -3.68 -15.18 -38.60
CA LEU A 337 -3.19 -13.94 -38.04
C LEU A 337 -1.73 -14.10 -37.61
N GLU A 338 -0.88 -13.13 -37.93
CA GLU A 338 0.51 -13.10 -37.48
C GLU A 338 0.65 -12.61 -36.05
N GLY A 339 1.72 -13.00 -35.35
CA GLY A 339 2.11 -12.46 -34.05
C GLY A 339 1.19 -12.86 -32.90
N HIS A 340 0.65 -14.09 -32.90
CA HIS A 340 -0.20 -14.61 -31.80
C HIS A 340 -1.40 -13.72 -31.45
N ARG A 341 -2.04 -13.15 -32.44
CA ARG A 341 -3.20 -12.26 -32.25
C ARG A 341 -4.53 -12.97 -31.99
N HIS A 342 -4.50 -14.27 -31.75
CA HIS A 342 -5.66 -15.08 -31.40
C HIS A 342 -5.88 -15.16 -29.88
N ALA A 343 -7.06 -15.58 -29.48
CA ALA A 343 -7.36 -15.89 -28.08
C ALA A 343 -6.76 -17.24 -27.66
N TYR A 344 -6.28 -17.28 -26.42
CA TYR A 344 -5.86 -18.49 -25.73
C TYR A 344 -6.99 -18.96 -24.82
N PHE A 345 -7.26 -20.27 -24.84
CA PHE A 345 -8.23 -20.91 -23.97
C PHE A 345 -7.47 -21.81 -23.00
N LEU A 346 -7.47 -21.46 -21.72
CA LEU A 346 -6.64 -22.03 -20.68
C LEU A 346 -7.54 -22.66 -19.61
N PRO A 347 -7.89 -23.95 -19.74
CA PRO A 347 -8.51 -24.69 -18.64
C PRO A 347 -7.50 -24.87 -17.49
N THR A 348 -7.94 -24.70 -16.27
CA THR A 348 -7.12 -24.82 -15.06
C THR A 348 -7.83 -25.63 -13.99
N ASP A 349 -7.05 -26.36 -13.23
CA ASP A 349 -7.38 -27.01 -11.98
C ASP A 349 -6.75 -26.15 -10.87
N GLU A 350 -7.57 -25.48 -10.07
CA GLU A 350 -7.07 -24.50 -9.09
C GLU A 350 -7.05 -25.06 -7.67
N ASP A 351 -7.88 -26.07 -7.40
CA ASP A 351 -7.91 -26.73 -6.10
C ASP A 351 -6.99 -27.96 -6.04
N GLY A 352 -6.44 -28.40 -7.19
CA GLY A 352 -5.47 -29.48 -7.28
C GLY A 352 -6.06 -30.87 -7.14
N ASP A 353 -7.37 -31.02 -7.42
CA ASP A 353 -8.07 -32.31 -7.33
C ASP A 353 -7.92 -33.19 -8.59
N GLY A 354 -7.22 -32.71 -9.62
CA GLY A 354 -7.02 -33.36 -10.91
C GLY A 354 -8.15 -33.11 -11.91
N ARG A 355 -9.06 -32.16 -11.62
CA ARG A 355 -10.20 -31.83 -12.48
C ARG A 355 -10.16 -30.33 -12.85
N ILE A 356 -10.66 -30.06 -14.05
CA ILE A 356 -10.71 -28.67 -14.55
C ILE A 356 -11.94 -28.00 -13.96
N ASP A 357 -11.70 -27.01 -13.10
CA ASP A 357 -12.71 -26.22 -12.41
C ASP A 357 -12.86 -24.78 -12.96
N HIS A 358 -11.88 -24.29 -13.72
CA HIS A 358 -11.91 -22.98 -14.35
C HIS A 358 -11.45 -22.98 -15.80
N LEU A 359 -11.96 -22.00 -16.56
CA LEU A 359 -11.52 -21.69 -17.92
C LEU A 359 -11.19 -20.20 -18.02
N THR A 360 -9.95 -19.87 -18.32
CA THR A 360 -9.52 -18.50 -18.59
C THR A 360 -9.33 -18.31 -20.09
N ILE A 361 -9.96 -17.29 -20.66
CA ILE A 361 -9.79 -16.89 -22.06
C ILE A 361 -8.99 -15.59 -22.09
N ILE A 362 -7.86 -15.58 -22.76
CA ILE A 362 -6.98 -14.40 -22.90
C ILE A 362 -6.94 -13.98 -24.38
N ALA A 363 -7.28 -12.73 -24.64
CA ALA A 363 -7.24 -12.13 -25.98
C ALA A 363 -6.41 -10.86 -25.94
N ALA A 364 -5.16 -10.91 -26.39
CA ALA A 364 -4.23 -9.77 -26.36
C ALA A 364 -4.76 -8.53 -27.11
N MET A 365 -5.56 -8.72 -28.16
CA MET A 365 -6.22 -7.65 -28.91
C MET A 365 -7.52 -7.14 -28.26
N GLY A 366 -7.92 -7.71 -27.16
CA GLY A 366 -9.19 -7.47 -26.51
C GLY A 366 -10.37 -8.18 -27.18
N PHE A 367 -11.41 -8.42 -26.40
CA PHE A 367 -12.69 -8.90 -26.90
C PHE A 367 -13.43 -7.72 -27.56
N GLY A 368 -13.88 -7.92 -28.78
CA GLY A 368 -14.73 -6.96 -29.48
C GLY A 368 -16.08 -6.79 -28.83
N PRO A 369 -16.86 -5.75 -29.22
CA PRO A 369 -18.21 -5.53 -28.71
C PRO A 369 -19.16 -6.65 -29.14
#